data_f8e86e6b240e5da50d253f3ccbb38416
#
_entry.id   f8e86e6b240e5da50d253f3ccbb38416
#
_cell.length_a   1.000
_cell.length_b   1.000
_cell.length_c   1.000
_cell.angle_alpha   90.00
_cell.angle_beta   90.00
_cell.angle_gamma   90.00
#
_symmetry.space_group_name_H-M   'P 1'
#
loop_
_entity.id
_entity.type
_entity.pdbx_description
1 polymer ?
#
loop_
_entity_poly.entity_id
_entity_poly.type
_entity_poly.pdbx_seq_one_letter_code
_entity_poly.pdbx_strand_id
1 'polypeptide(L)'
;MEPVRFSENALFKGWGQPMRTESTIEGLEVIQGEIPEALEGTLYRNGADWQYPSGRDDDIFIDGEGMFHMFRFEQGQVSYRSRWVTTERYKMQKDAKRALFGRYRNRYTNAPEARDANMGTANTTAMFHAGHLYALKEDDHPYELDPDTLETIGRTDMNGQITAQTFTAHPKVDPITNELLAFAYQAKGDGSKDICFYLFDKDGKKANEVWFEMPYPCCVHDFAVTDEWIVFPFFPLITDMDVVKAGGNYFQWRPEEETHIALVPRYGDASGIKWFKGPAASAGHMMNAVREGDKVHLDVCFYEGNCFPFFPAPDGAETPFVPPFLTRLTMDLTSNDGAIEKNRLLDVSCEMPRTDDRYQGRPYRHGFMIVYRSKDGSSSTGRFDFETGTLDTYSPGPGDTVQECQFVPRTPDSPEGDGWLLVPVARVSEGRSDLVILDAQNLAAGPVATVKLPVRVRSTFHGTWVPAETISSGKYPYELAEI
;
A
#
# COMPACT_ATOMS: atom_id res chain seq x y z
N MET A 1 31.34 3.40 -22.15
CA MET A 1 29.87 3.37 -21.91
C MET A 1 29.47 4.81 -21.59
N GLU A 2 28.51 5.36 -22.30
CA GLU A 2 27.96 6.65 -21.90
C GLU A 2 27.30 6.53 -20.52
N PRO A 3 27.39 7.56 -19.66
CA PRO A 3 26.75 7.51 -18.36
C PRO A 3 25.23 7.39 -18.53
N VAL A 4 24.63 6.51 -17.78
CA VAL A 4 23.16 6.32 -17.72
C VAL A 4 22.56 7.63 -17.15
N ARG A 5 21.79 8.35 -17.96
CA ARG A 5 21.14 9.62 -17.54
C ARG A 5 19.63 9.43 -17.47
N PHE A 6 19.08 9.73 -16.32
CA PHE A 6 17.63 9.85 -16.15
C PHE A 6 17.15 11.20 -16.69
N SER A 7 15.87 11.29 -17.03
CA SER A 7 15.28 12.52 -17.55
C SER A 7 15.30 13.64 -16.49
N GLU A 8 15.07 14.86 -16.94
CA GLU A 8 14.97 16.04 -16.05
C GLU A 8 13.62 16.12 -15.29
N ASN A 9 12.79 15.07 -15.34
CA ASN A 9 11.55 14.97 -14.59
C ASN A 9 11.83 15.09 -13.07
N ALA A 10 10.96 15.78 -12.33
CA ALA A 10 11.05 15.93 -10.87
C ALA A 10 11.12 14.60 -10.13
N LEU A 11 10.53 13.54 -10.70
CA LEU A 11 10.57 12.16 -10.20
C LEU A 11 12.01 11.64 -10.00
N PHE A 12 12.96 12.11 -10.80
CA PHE A 12 14.35 11.66 -10.80
C PHE A 12 15.34 12.70 -10.25
N LYS A 13 14.83 13.77 -9.62
CA LYS A 13 15.65 14.83 -9.02
C LYS A 13 15.63 14.79 -7.50
N GLY A 14 16.67 15.34 -6.89
CA GLY A 14 16.76 15.48 -5.44
C GLY A 14 16.52 14.15 -4.72
N TRP A 15 15.55 14.10 -3.83
CA TRP A 15 15.20 12.88 -3.10
C TRP A 15 14.70 11.75 -4.01
N GLY A 16 14.06 12.09 -5.13
CA GLY A 16 13.54 11.15 -6.11
C GLY A 16 14.59 10.43 -6.96
N GLN A 17 15.88 10.81 -6.91
CA GLN A 17 16.93 10.15 -7.69
C GLN A 17 16.97 8.66 -7.41
N PRO A 18 17.05 7.79 -8.48
CA PRO A 18 17.20 6.35 -8.31
C PRO A 18 18.43 5.99 -7.48
N MET A 19 18.27 5.08 -6.52
CA MET A 19 19.36 4.59 -5.67
C MET A 19 20.18 3.51 -6.35
N ARG A 20 19.49 2.53 -6.95
CA ARG A 20 20.07 1.43 -7.73
C ARG A 20 21.06 0.56 -6.95
N THR A 21 21.02 0.61 -5.61
CA THR A 21 22.01 -0.06 -4.74
C THR A 21 21.31 -0.97 -3.76
N GLU A 22 21.75 -2.21 -3.70
CA GLU A 22 21.44 -3.14 -2.64
C GLU A 22 22.38 -2.93 -1.46
N SER A 23 21.90 -3.15 -0.25
CA SER A 23 22.68 -2.94 0.99
C SER A 23 22.46 -4.09 1.96
N THR A 24 23.48 -4.34 2.79
CA THR A 24 23.40 -5.17 4.00
C THR A 24 24.23 -4.47 5.07
N ILE A 25 23.60 -4.09 6.16
CA ILE A 25 24.21 -3.29 7.24
C ILE A 25 23.78 -3.90 8.56
N GLU A 26 24.73 -4.45 9.29
CA GLU A 26 24.50 -5.02 10.61
C GLU A 26 24.73 -3.93 11.67
N GLY A 27 23.81 -3.81 12.63
CA GLY A 27 23.91 -2.89 13.75
C GLY A 27 23.93 -1.41 13.32
N LEU A 28 22.76 -0.86 13.00
CA LEU A 28 22.60 0.55 12.66
C LEU A 28 22.90 1.46 13.86
N GLU A 29 23.45 2.65 13.62
CA GLU A 29 23.73 3.66 14.63
C GLU A 29 22.44 4.26 15.21
N VAL A 30 22.26 4.17 16.54
CA VAL A 30 21.21 4.89 17.27
C VAL A 30 21.77 6.26 17.66
N ILE A 31 21.23 7.31 17.06
CA ILE A 31 21.71 8.68 17.26
C ILE A 31 20.91 9.45 18.32
N GLN A 32 19.79 8.90 18.77
CA GLN A 32 18.95 9.47 19.83
C GLN A 32 18.17 8.36 20.52
N GLY A 33 18.07 8.42 21.84
CA GLY A 33 17.29 7.51 22.67
C GLY A 33 17.82 6.07 22.68
N GLU A 34 16.94 5.12 22.97
CA GLU A 34 17.25 3.70 23.04
C GLU A 34 16.12 2.91 22.35
N ILE A 35 16.48 1.86 21.59
CA ILE A 35 15.52 0.97 20.96
C ILE A 35 14.87 0.12 22.06
N PRO A 36 13.52 0.09 22.16
CA PRO A 36 12.85 -0.75 23.13
C PRO A 36 13.20 -2.24 22.92
N GLU A 37 13.68 -2.91 23.99
CA GLU A 37 14.04 -4.34 23.94
C GLU A 37 12.87 -5.25 23.54
N ALA A 38 11.62 -4.82 23.81
CA ALA A 38 10.42 -5.55 23.42
C ALA A 38 10.10 -5.48 21.91
N LEU A 39 10.80 -4.63 21.15
CA LEU A 39 10.72 -4.66 19.68
C LEU A 39 11.57 -5.82 19.16
N GLU A 40 10.93 -6.98 19.00
CA GLU A 40 11.52 -8.21 18.45
C GLU A 40 10.76 -8.62 17.19
N GLY A 41 11.40 -8.50 16.02
CA GLY A 41 10.74 -8.80 14.73
C GLY A 41 11.32 -8.02 13.56
N THR A 42 10.59 -7.96 12.49
CA THR A 42 11.04 -7.36 11.23
C THR A 42 10.00 -6.45 10.62
N LEU A 43 10.40 -5.23 10.31
CA LEU A 43 9.65 -4.34 9.41
C LEU A 43 10.13 -4.57 7.98
N TYR A 44 9.26 -5.14 7.16
CA TYR A 44 9.44 -5.22 5.72
C TYR A 44 8.74 -4.06 5.03
N ARG A 45 9.42 -3.46 4.03
CA ARG A 45 8.84 -2.40 3.22
C ARG A 45 9.16 -2.61 1.76
N ASN A 46 8.31 -2.12 0.88
CA ASN A 46 8.51 -2.22 -0.56
C ASN A 46 8.35 -0.84 -1.21
N GLY A 47 9.03 -0.63 -2.31
CA GLY A 47 8.98 0.63 -3.04
C GLY A 47 9.54 0.51 -4.45
N ALA A 48 9.34 1.56 -5.25
CA ALA A 48 9.83 1.60 -6.62
C ALA A 48 11.22 2.23 -6.71
N ASP A 49 12.11 1.60 -7.44
CA ASP A 49 13.35 2.20 -7.90
C ASP A 49 13.60 1.84 -9.38
N TRP A 50 14.45 2.58 -10.08
CA TRP A 50 14.67 2.42 -11.51
C TRP A 50 16.07 1.88 -11.81
N GLN A 51 16.14 0.74 -12.48
CA GLN A 51 17.41 0.20 -12.98
C GLN A 51 18.00 1.04 -14.10
N TYR A 52 17.15 1.42 -15.05
CA TYR A 52 17.53 2.13 -16.28
C TYR A 52 16.55 3.26 -16.56
N PRO A 53 17.01 4.37 -17.15
CA PRO A 53 16.12 5.42 -17.62
C PRO A 53 15.22 4.90 -18.73
N SER A 54 13.95 5.22 -18.67
CA SER A 54 12.95 4.82 -19.66
C SER A 54 13.15 5.53 -21.02
N GLY A 55 13.84 6.66 -21.02
CA GLY A 55 13.94 7.54 -22.18
C GLY A 55 12.69 8.39 -22.39
N ARG A 56 11.81 8.48 -21.39
CA ARG A 56 10.54 9.21 -21.40
C ARG A 56 10.54 10.29 -20.33
N ASP A 57 9.75 11.34 -20.56
CA ASP A 57 9.58 12.43 -19.61
C ASP A 57 8.28 12.32 -18.80
N ASP A 58 7.44 11.34 -19.11
CA ASP A 58 6.14 11.11 -18.50
C ASP A 58 6.08 9.84 -17.62
N ASP A 59 7.22 9.42 -17.10
CA ASP A 59 7.28 8.37 -16.08
C ASP A 59 6.52 8.76 -14.82
N ILE A 60 5.90 7.78 -14.20
CA ILE A 60 5.15 7.96 -12.95
C ILE A 60 5.83 7.22 -11.80
N PHE A 61 5.64 7.69 -10.58
CA PHE A 61 6.39 7.21 -9.41
C PHE A 61 6.17 5.71 -9.08
N ILE A 62 5.09 5.11 -9.60
CA ILE A 62 4.72 3.70 -9.38
C ILE A 62 5.28 2.72 -10.42
N ASP A 63 6.05 3.18 -11.42
CA ASP A 63 6.48 2.33 -12.56
C ASP A 63 7.93 1.81 -12.46
N GLY A 64 8.61 2.03 -11.34
CA GLY A 64 9.95 1.47 -11.09
C GLY A 64 9.89 -0.02 -10.70
N GLU A 65 11.03 -0.70 -10.78
CA GLU A 65 11.20 -2.08 -10.29
C GLU A 65 11.08 -2.13 -8.77
N GLY A 66 10.65 -3.27 -8.22
CA GLY A 66 10.57 -3.47 -6.78
C GLY A 66 11.94 -3.42 -6.10
N MET A 67 12.08 -2.53 -5.13
CA MET A 67 13.18 -2.50 -4.18
C MET A 67 12.62 -2.81 -2.80
N PHE A 68 12.97 -3.97 -2.30
CA PHE A 68 12.48 -4.46 -1.01
C PHE A 68 13.46 -4.09 0.11
N HIS A 69 12.95 -3.69 1.27
CA HIS A 69 13.71 -3.25 2.42
C HIS A 69 13.30 -4.04 3.67
N MET A 70 14.25 -4.33 4.52
CA MET A 70 14.08 -5.03 5.78
C MET A 70 14.79 -4.28 6.89
N PHE A 71 14.10 -4.03 7.99
CA PHE A 71 14.66 -3.57 9.26
C PHE A 71 14.39 -4.66 10.29
N ARG A 72 15.43 -5.37 10.70
CA ARG A 72 15.34 -6.46 11.69
C ARG A 72 15.75 -5.97 13.05
N PHE A 73 14.86 -6.13 14.00
CA PHE A 73 15.01 -5.75 15.40
C PHE A 73 15.28 -7.00 16.22
N GLU A 74 16.41 -7.01 16.90
CA GLU A 74 16.86 -8.09 17.80
C GLU A 74 17.65 -7.49 18.97
N GLN A 75 17.24 -7.79 20.21
CA GLN A 75 17.96 -7.42 21.44
C GLN A 75 18.37 -5.94 21.52
N GLY A 76 17.42 -5.03 21.20
CA GLY A 76 17.65 -3.59 21.21
C GLY A 76 18.58 -3.07 20.11
N GLN A 77 18.81 -3.85 19.06
CA GLN A 77 19.57 -3.46 17.87
C GLN A 77 18.71 -3.55 16.61
N VAL A 78 19.12 -2.83 15.57
CA VAL A 78 18.48 -2.89 14.25
C VAL A 78 19.51 -3.14 13.17
N SER A 79 19.27 -4.12 12.32
CA SER A 79 19.99 -4.36 11.07
C SER A 79 19.13 -3.95 9.88
N TYR A 80 19.78 -3.60 8.77
CA TYR A 80 19.09 -3.17 7.54
C TYR A 80 19.56 -3.97 6.34
N ARG A 81 18.61 -4.34 5.48
CA ARG A 81 18.89 -4.98 4.20
C ARG A 81 17.97 -4.44 3.11
N SER A 82 18.49 -4.28 1.89
CA SER A 82 17.67 -3.99 0.70
C SER A 82 18.09 -4.87 -0.47
N ARG A 83 17.09 -5.34 -1.25
CA ARG A 83 17.30 -6.17 -2.44
C ARG A 83 16.29 -5.81 -3.52
N TRP A 84 16.71 -5.90 -4.77
CA TRP A 84 15.79 -5.89 -5.89
C TRP A 84 14.88 -7.11 -5.85
N VAL A 85 13.60 -6.91 -6.14
CA VAL A 85 12.73 -8.03 -6.52
C VAL A 85 13.07 -8.39 -7.95
N THR A 86 13.71 -9.56 -8.14
CA THR A 86 14.23 -9.97 -9.46
C THR A 86 13.12 -10.57 -10.32
N THR A 87 12.14 -9.73 -10.71
CA THR A 87 11.02 -10.09 -11.59
C THR A 87 11.52 -10.46 -13.01
N GLU A 88 10.64 -10.98 -13.85
CA GLU A 88 10.95 -11.20 -15.26
C GLU A 88 11.35 -9.89 -15.96
N ARG A 89 10.57 -8.81 -15.71
CA ARG A 89 10.85 -7.45 -16.18
C ARG A 89 12.26 -6.99 -15.76
N TYR A 90 12.60 -7.13 -14.46
CA TYR A 90 13.93 -6.78 -13.96
C TYR A 90 15.05 -7.52 -14.69
N LYS A 91 14.92 -8.85 -14.86
CA LYS A 91 15.94 -9.71 -15.51
C LYS A 91 16.13 -9.32 -16.97
N MET A 92 15.03 -9.14 -17.71
CA MET A 92 15.10 -8.75 -19.13
C MET A 92 15.80 -7.40 -19.32
N GLN A 93 15.48 -6.40 -18.51
CA GLN A 93 16.14 -5.08 -18.61
C GLN A 93 17.61 -5.13 -18.20
N LYS A 94 17.94 -5.94 -17.19
CA LYS A 94 19.34 -6.15 -16.76
C LYS A 94 20.17 -6.78 -17.87
N ASP A 95 19.64 -7.77 -18.56
CA ASP A 95 20.32 -8.44 -19.67
C ASP A 95 20.47 -7.52 -20.90
N ALA A 96 19.41 -6.77 -21.21
CA ALA A 96 19.42 -5.78 -22.28
C ALA A 96 20.26 -4.53 -21.96
N LYS A 97 20.56 -4.28 -20.67
CA LYS A 97 21.25 -3.08 -20.14
C LYS A 97 20.56 -1.77 -20.51
N ARG A 98 19.26 -1.79 -20.65
CA ARG A 98 18.38 -0.64 -20.96
C ARG A 98 16.95 -0.90 -20.54
N ALA A 99 16.14 0.17 -20.47
CA ALA A 99 14.69 0.02 -20.31
C ALA A 99 14.06 -0.63 -21.55
N LEU A 100 13.12 -1.52 -21.32
CA LEU A 100 12.38 -2.26 -22.36
C LEU A 100 10.87 -2.00 -22.28
N PHE A 101 10.38 -1.62 -21.10
CA PHE A 101 8.96 -1.43 -20.84
C PHE A 101 8.60 0.05 -20.95
N GLY A 102 7.46 0.29 -21.60
CA GLY A 102 6.98 1.63 -21.89
C GLY A 102 6.11 2.22 -20.79
N ARG A 103 4.92 2.72 -21.16
CA ARG A 103 3.95 3.29 -20.19
C ARG A 103 3.45 2.24 -19.20
N TYR A 104 3.13 2.69 -18.01
CA TYR A 104 2.54 1.89 -16.96
C TYR A 104 1.40 1.01 -17.49
N ARG A 105 1.52 -0.31 -17.30
CA ARG A 105 0.58 -1.36 -17.75
C ARG A 105 0.24 -1.38 -19.26
N ASN A 106 0.96 -0.64 -20.09
CA ASN A 106 0.66 -0.55 -21.51
C ASN A 106 1.69 -1.30 -22.39
N ARG A 107 1.47 -2.60 -22.61
CA ARG A 107 2.34 -3.47 -23.43
C ARG A 107 2.54 -3.00 -24.87
N TYR A 108 1.60 -2.20 -25.41
CA TYR A 108 1.67 -1.69 -26.77
C TYR A 108 2.76 -0.61 -26.94
N THR A 109 3.28 -0.09 -25.82
CA THR A 109 4.38 0.88 -25.79
C THR A 109 5.73 0.26 -25.44
N ASN A 110 5.79 -1.05 -25.16
CA ASN A 110 7.02 -1.77 -24.87
C ASN A 110 7.90 -1.91 -26.10
N ALA A 111 9.20 -2.12 -25.88
CA ALA A 111 10.12 -2.58 -26.93
C ALA A 111 9.59 -3.89 -27.54
N PRO A 112 9.83 -4.15 -28.85
CA PRO A 112 9.29 -5.33 -29.52
C PRO A 112 9.58 -6.66 -28.81
N GLU A 113 10.79 -6.81 -28.26
CA GLU A 113 11.23 -7.99 -27.52
C GLU A 113 10.54 -8.17 -26.15
N ALA A 114 9.92 -7.12 -25.60
CA ALA A 114 9.23 -7.14 -24.31
C ALA A 114 7.70 -7.05 -24.43
N ARG A 115 7.15 -7.07 -25.66
CA ARG A 115 5.72 -6.84 -25.88
C ARG A 115 4.83 -7.87 -25.20
N ASP A 116 5.23 -9.13 -25.21
CA ASP A 116 4.48 -10.25 -24.65
C ASP A 116 5.02 -10.71 -23.30
N ALA A 117 6.06 -10.03 -22.78
CA ALA A 117 6.64 -10.34 -21.48
C ALA A 117 5.74 -9.88 -20.32
N ASN A 118 5.97 -10.49 -19.16
CA ASN A 118 5.37 -10.06 -17.92
C ASN A 118 5.90 -8.67 -17.55
N MET A 119 4.99 -7.74 -17.22
CA MET A 119 5.29 -6.34 -16.90
C MET A 119 5.36 -6.07 -15.39
N GLY A 120 5.03 -7.06 -14.56
CA GLY A 120 4.94 -6.92 -13.11
C GLY A 120 6.23 -6.42 -12.49
N THR A 121 6.12 -5.40 -11.67
CA THR A 121 7.25 -4.75 -10.98
C THR A 121 7.42 -5.22 -9.54
N ALA A 122 6.39 -5.81 -8.94
CA ALA A 122 6.37 -6.28 -7.54
C ALA A 122 6.90 -5.22 -6.55
N ASN A 123 6.45 -3.97 -6.67
CA ASN A 123 7.07 -2.82 -6.01
C ASN A 123 6.21 -2.15 -4.93
N THR A 124 5.00 -2.67 -4.63
CA THR A 124 4.01 -1.89 -3.87
C THR A 124 3.99 -2.27 -2.39
N THR A 125 3.74 -3.52 -2.05
CA THR A 125 3.54 -3.94 -0.65
C THR A 125 4.38 -5.15 -0.30
N ALA A 126 4.76 -5.24 0.97
CA ALA A 126 5.24 -6.45 1.61
C ALA A 126 4.07 -7.16 2.30
N MET A 127 3.92 -8.46 2.10
CA MET A 127 2.93 -9.30 2.79
C MET A 127 3.63 -10.52 3.38
N PHE A 128 3.30 -10.86 4.63
CA PHE A 128 3.72 -12.13 5.25
C PHE A 128 2.49 -12.92 5.63
N HIS A 129 2.40 -14.18 5.17
CA HIS A 129 1.30 -15.06 5.50
C HIS A 129 1.73 -16.53 5.44
N ALA A 130 1.29 -17.33 6.41
CA ALA A 130 1.54 -18.78 6.48
C ALA A 130 3.02 -19.18 6.30
N GLY A 131 3.96 -18.35 6.81
CA GLY A 131 5.40 -18.60 6.72
C GLY A 131 6.07 -18.10 5.45
N HIS A 132 5.36 -17.42 4.57
CA HIS A 132 5.87 -16.92 3.28
C HIS A 132 5.88 -15.39 3.23
N LEU A 133 6.96 -14.83 2.71
CA LEU A 133 7.08 -13.39 2.43
C LEU A 133 6.87 -13.11 0.95
N TYR A 134 6.03 -12.12 0.63
CA TYR A 134 5.68 -11.76 -0.74
C TYR A 134 5.90 -10.27 -1.01
N ALA A 135 6.41 -9.99 -2.21
CA ALA A 135 6.37 -8.67 -2.83
C ALA A 135 5.21 -8.59 -3.82
N LEU A 136 4.37 -7.58 -3.69
CA LEU A 136 3.10 -7.46 -4.38
C LEU A 136 3.05 -6.27 -5.33
N LYS A 137 2.26 -6.43 -6.38
CA LYS A 137 1.79 -5.40 -7.31
C LYS A 137 0.44 -5.82 -7.86
N GLU A 138 -0.47 -4.88 -8.03
CA GLU A 138 -1.87 -5.14 -8.40
C GLU A 138 -2.11 -5.66 -9.83
N ASP A 139 -1.09 -5.66 -10.68
CA ASP A 139 -1.17 -6.07 -12.08
C ASP A 139 -0.47 -7.40 -12.40
N ASP A 140 -0.02 -8.12 -11.38
CA ASP A 140 0.66 -9.40 -11.52
C ASP A 140 0.37 -10.33 -10.34
N HIS A 141 0.84 -11.56 -10.40
CA HIS A 141 0.91 -12.47 -9.26
C HIS A 141 2.02 -12.05 -8.28
N PRO A 142 1.94 -12.47 -7.02
CA PRO A 142 2.99 -12.24 -6.03
C PRO A 142 4.35 -12.78 -6.45
N TYR A 143 5.42 -12.13 -5.98
CA TYR A 143 6.76 -12.70 -5.97
C TYR A 143 7.13 -13.10 -4.54
N GLU A 144 7.47 -14.37 -4.36
CA GLU A 144 7.93 -14.88 -3.07
C GLU A 144 9.41 -14.55 -2.85
N LEU A 145 9.73 -14.13 -1.62
CA LEU A 145 11.08 -13.83 -1.19
C LEU A 145 11.44 -14.66 0.05
N ASP A 146 12.72 -14.93 0.20
CA ASP A 146 13.26 -15.45 1.45
C ASP A 146 13.19 -14.37 2.54
N PRO A 147 12.56 -14.61 3.71
CA PRO A 147 12.33 -13.59 4.72
C PRO A 147 13.61 -13.14 5.44
N ASP A 148 14.71 -13.88 5.36
CA ASP A 148 15.97 -13.55 6.00
C ASP A 148 16.94 -12.85 5.06
N THR A 149 17.01 -13.29 3.81
CA THR A 149 17.97 -12.78 2.82
C THR A 149 17.39 -11.77 1.87
N LEU A 150 16.06 -11.74 1.71
CA LEU A 150 15.29 -11.01 0.69
C LEU A 150 15.61 -11.49 -0.75
N GLU A 151 16.25 -12.64 -0.92
CA GLU A 151 16.42 -13.23 -2.25
C GLU A 151 15.06 -13.60 -2.85
N THR A 152 14.84 -13.24 -4.10
CA THR A 152 13.60 -13.58 -4.80
C THR A 152 13.60 -15.06 -5.15
N ILE A 153 12.67 -15.81 -4.58
CA ILE A 153 12.44 -17.23 -4.89
C ILE A 153 11.78 -17.34 -6.26
N GLY A 154 10.71 -16.56 -6.50
CA GLY A 154 10.07 -16.53 -7.80
C GLY A 154 8.64 -15.99 -7.79
N ARG A 155 8.07 -15.84 -8.97
CA ARG A 155 6.65 -15.55 -9.18
C ARG A 155 5.82 -16.76 -8.77
N THR A 156 4.72 -16.55 -8.04
CA THR A 156 3.90 -17.65 -7.53
C THR A 156 2.41 -17.41 -7.72
N ASP A 157 1.69 -18.47 -8.04
CA ASP A 157 0.22 -18.54 -8.01
C ASP A 157 -0.30 -19.21 -6.74
N MET A 158 0.55 -19.26 -5.68
CA MET A 158 0.28 -19.95 -4.42
C MET A 158 -0.15 -21.43 -4.65
N ASN A 159 0.65 -22.15 -5.43
CA ASN A 159 0.41 -23.56 -5.80
C ASN A 159 -0.90 -23.77 -6.58
N GLY A 160 -1.21 -22.92 -7.53
CA GLY A 160 -2.41 -23.00 -8.37
C GLY A 160 -3.68 -22.49 -7.69
N GLN A 161 -3.55 -21.83 -6.55
CA GLN A 161 -4.71 -21.33 -5.81
C GLN A 161 -5.19 -19.94 -6.32
N ILE A 162 -4.30 -19.14 -6.90
CA ILE A 162 -4.68 -17.89 -7.59
C ILE A 162 -5.12 -18.24 -9.01
N THR A 163 -6.42 -18.13 -9.28
CA THR A 163 -7.06 -18.49 -10.57
C THR A 163 -7.19 -17.31 -11.52
N ALA A 164 -7.10 -16.07 -10.99
CA ALA A 164 -7.11 -14.83 -11.76
C ALA A 164 -5.73 -14.55 -12.39
N GLN A 165 -5.68 -13.61 -13.35
CA GLN A 165 -4.43 -13.18 -13.99
C GLN A 165 -3.64 -12.17 -13.14
N THR A 166 -4.27 -11.55 -12.15
CA THR A 166 -3.72 -10.52 -11.28
C THR A 166 -3.92 -10.87 -9.82
N PHE A 167 -3.30 -10.12 -8.91
CA PHE A 167 -3.49 -10.24 -7.47
C PHE A 167 -3.35 -8.85 -6.85
N THR A 168 -4.06 -8.57 -5.74
CA THR A 168 -4.03 -7.24 -5.10
C THR A 168 -2.65 -6.85 -4.60
N ALA A 169 -2.37 -5.55 -4.59
CA ALA A 169 -1.24 -4.99 -3.86
C ALA A 169 -1.56 -4.68 -2.39
N HIS A 170 -2.84 -4.73 -1.99
CA HIS A 170 -3.32 -4.39 -0.64
C HIS A 170 -4.09 -5.54 0.04
N PRO A 171 -3.53 -6.75 0.16
CA PRO A 171 -4.19 -7.82 0.89
C PRO A 171 -4.37 -7.44 2.36
N LYS A 172 -5.34 -8.06 3.03
CA LYS A 172 -5.56 -7.88 4.46
C LYS A 172 -5.28 -9.22 5.13
N VAL A 173 -4.31 -9.25 6.03
CA VAL A 173 -4.11 -10.39 6.93
C VAL A 173 -4.82 -10.06 8.23
N ASP A 174 -5.82 -10.84 8.59
CA ASP A 174 -6.45 -10.74 9.90
C ASP A 174 -5.53 -11.40 10.93
N PRO A 175 -4.81 -10.64 11.79
CA PRO A 175 -3.79 -11.22 12.66
C PRO A 175 -4.37 -12.01 13.84
N ILE A 176 -5.70 -11.99 14.03
CA ILE A 176 -6.41 -12.75 15.06
C ILE A 176 -6.80 -14.12 14.50
N THR A 177 -7.47 -14.15 13.34
CA THR A 177 -7.83 -15.43 12.70
C THR A 177 -6.70 -16.00 11.86
N ASN A 178 -5.69 -15.20 11.54
CA ASN A 178 -4.61 -15.48 10.59
C ASN A 178 -5.13 -15.81 9.17
N GLU A 179 -6.33 -15.35 8.82
CA GLU A 179 -6.86 -15.45 7.47
C GLU A 179 -6.26 -14.37 6.57
N LEU A 180 -5.99 -14.72 5.32
CA LEU A 180 -5.61 -13.78 4.27
C LEU A 180 -6.83 -13.49 3.39
N LEU A 181 -7.19 -12.20 3.30
CA LEU A 181 -8.22 -11.69 2.42
C LEU A 181 -7.53 -10.94 1.27
N ALA A 182 -7.80 -11.37 0.05
CA ALA A 182 -7.15 -10.84 -1.14
C ALA A 182 -8.13 -10.78 -2.31
N PHE A 183 -7.78 -10.04 -3.34
CA PHE A 183 -8.60 -9.97 -4.55
C PHE A 183 -7.75 -9.76 -5.79
N ALA A 184 -8.39 -9.92 -6.94
CA ALA A 184 -7.89 -9.52 -8.23
C ALA A 184 -8.94 -8.65 -8.92
N TYR A 185 -8.53 -7.55 -9.53
CA TYR A 185 -9.39 -6.78 -10.42
C TYR A 185 -8.86 -6.86 -11.85
N GLN A 186 -9.75 -6.66 -12.82
CA GLN A 186 -9.47 -7.04 -14.21
C GLN A 186 -8.96 -8.49 -14.27
N ALA A 187 -9.60 -9.35 -13.49
CA ALA A 187 -9.10 -10.68 -13.10
C ALA A 187 -9.01 -11.65 -14.28
N LYS A 188 -9.70 -11.40 -15.40
CA LYS A 188 -9.61 -12.17 -16.64
C LYS A 188 -8.75 -11.50 -17.72
N GLY A 189 -8.05 -10.42 -17.37
CA GLY A 189 -7.14 -9.71 -18.26
C GLY A 189 -7.45 -8.23 -18.42
N ASP A 190 -6.59 -7.54 -19.16
CA ASP A 190 -6.64 -6.10 -19.36
C ASP A 190 -8.03 -5.62 -19.83
N GLY A 191 -8.60 -4.64 -19.12
CA GLY A 191 -9.90 -4.06 -19.41
C GLY A 191 -11.11 -4.95 -19.09
N SER A 192 -10.95 -6.11 -18.45
CA SER A 192 -12.10 -6.92 -18.01
C SER A 192 -12.78 -6.29 -16.79
N LYS A 193 -14.08 -6.55 -16.63
CA LYS A 193 -14.85 -6.12 -15.45
C LYS A 193 -14.78 -7.11 -14.29
N ASP A 194 -14.07 -8.19 -14.45
CA ASP A 194 -14.07 -9.28 -13.50
C ASP A 194 -13.27 -8.91 -12.26
N ILE A 195 -13.88 -9.17 -11.10
CA ILE A 195 -13.28 -9.22 -9.77
C ILE A 195 -13.27 -10.67 -9.31
N CYS A 196 -12.17 -11.09 -8.71
CA CYS A 196 -12.09 -12.35 -7.98
C CYS A 196 -11.64 -12.06 -6.54
N PHE A 197 -12.46 -12.37 -5.57
CA PHE A 197 -12.11 -12.29 -4.16
C PHE A 197 -11.67 -13.67 -3.66
N TYR A 198 -10.62 -13.69 -2.85
CA TYR A 198 -10.05 -14.88 -2.23
C TYR A 198 -10.05 -14.76 -0.72
N LEU A 199 -10.40 -15.82 -0.04
CA LEU A 199 -10.17 -16.06 1.37
C LEU A 199 -9.24 -17.27 1.51
N PHE A 200 -8.08 -17.07 2.13
CA PHE A 200 -7.16 -18.16 2.51
C PHE A 200 -7.21 -18.33 4.02
N ASP A 201 -7.14 -19.56 4.48
CA ASP A 201 -7.07 -19.89 5.89
C ASP A 201 -5.67 -19.59 6.49
N LYS A 202 -5.55 -19.78 7.79
CA LYS A 202 -4.31 -19.55 8.55
C LYS A 202 -3.10 -20.38 8.10
N ASP A 203 -3.33 -21.42 7.29
CA ASP A 203 -2.29 -22.31 6.78
C ASP A 203 -2.02 -22.06 5.27
N GLY A 204 -2.58 -20.97 4.72
CA GLY A 204 -2.40 -20.54 3.33
C GLY A 204 -3.21 -21.34 2.31
N LYS A 205 -4.22 -22.09 2.75
CA LYS A 205 -5.11 -22.83 1.87
C LYS A 205 -6.33 -21.99 1.51
N LYS A 206 -6.65 -21.93 0.22
CA LYS A 206 -7.85 -21.22 -0.24
C LYS A 206 -9.12 -21.85 0.34
N ALA A 207 -9.85 -21.06 1.13
CA ALA A 207 -11.09 -21.46 1.78
C ALA A 207 -12.33 -21.01 0.99
N ASN A 208 -12.22 -19.84 0.30
CA ASN A 208 -13.32 -19.33 -0.53
C ASN A 208 -12.78 -18.57 -1.75
N GLU A 209 -13.58 -18.51 -2.80
CA GLU A 209 -13.32 -17.76 -4.03
C GLU A 209 -14.65 -17.26 -4.59
N VAL A 210 -14.75 -15.95 -4.81
CA VAL A 210 -15.98 -15.32 -5.29
C VAL A 210 -15.69 -14.47 -6.51
N TRP A 211 -16.37 -14.76 -7.63
CA TRP A 211 -16.29 -14.00 -8.87
C TRP A 211 -17.54 -13.15 -9.05
N PHE A 212 -17.33 -11.89 -9.42
CA PHE A 212 -18.40 -10.96 -9.78
C PHE A 212 -17.87 -9.88 -10.74
N GLU A 213 -18.76 -9.05 -11.29
CA GLU A 213 -18.37 -7.96 -12.18
C GLU A 213 -18.50 -6.59 -11.49
N MET A 214 -17.49 -5.74 -11.67
CA MET A 214 -17.55 -4.32 -11.33
C MET A 214 -18.36 -3.53 -12.35
N PRO A 215 -18.89 -2.34 -12.04
CA PRO A 215 -19.72 -1.53 -12.93
C PRO A 215 -19.01 -1.18 -14.24
N TYR A 216 -17.74 -0.85 -14.17
CA TYR A 216 -16.86 -0.49 -15.29
C TYR A 216 -15.44 -0.98 -15.00
N PRO A 217 -14.57 -1.23 -16.02
CA PRO A 217 -13.22 -1.74 -15.79
C PRO A 217 -12.34 -0.63 -15.21
N CYS A 218 -12.27 -0.52 -13.89
CA CYS A 218 -11.52 0.54 -13.21
C CYS A 218 -10.32 0.02 -12.43
N CYS A 219 -9.52 0.95 -11.93
CA CYS A 219 -8.53 0.71 -10.89
C CYS A 219 -9.24 0.44 -9.56
N VAL A 220 -8.96 -0.70 -8.95
CA VAL A 220 -9.36 -1.04 -7.58
C VAL A 220 -8.09 -1.21 -6.78
N HIS A 221 -7.52 -0.09 -6.33
CA HIS A 221 -6.19 -0.08 -5.71
C HIS A 221 -6.20 -0.73 -4.32
N ASP A 222 -7.18 -0.37 -3.48
CA ASP A 222 -7.32 -0.88 -2.12
C ASP A 222 -8.78 -1.24 -1.83
N PHE A 223 -9.02 -2.00 -0.77
CA PHE A 223 -10.32 -2.42 -0.28
C PHE A 223 -10.31 -2.49 1.25
N ALA A 224 -11.46 -2.64 1.87
CA ALA A 224 -11.56 -2.82 3.30
C ALA A 224 -12.39 -4.07 3.65
N VAL A 225 -12.33 -4.48 4.90
CA VAL A 225 -13.02 -5.67 5.39
C VAL A 225 -13.73 -5.34 6.70
N THR A 226 -14.81 -6.06 6.98
CA THR A 226 -15.42 -6.20 8.30
C THR A 226 -15.46 -7.68 8.68
N ASP A 227 -16.06 -7.99 9.81
CA ASP A 227 -16.33 -9.37 10.21
C ASP A 227 -17.25 -10.11 9.21
N GLU A 228 -18.16 -9.41 8.55
CA GLU A 228 -19.16 -9.98 7.65
C GLU A 228 -19.00 -9.57 6.19
N TRP A 229 -18.39 -8.40 5.90
CA TRP A 229 -18.37 -7.81 4.58
C TRP A 229 -16.96 -7.52 4.07
N ILE A 230 -16.78 -7.73 2.78
CA ILE A 230 -15.67 -7.18 2.01
C ILE A 230 -16.19 -5.92 1.31
N VAL A 231 -15.51 -4.80 1.50
CA VAL A 231 -15.92 -3.49 1.00
C VAL A 231 -15.07 -3.11 -0.19
N PHE A 232 -15.65 -3.17 -1.39
CA PHE A 232 -14.98 -2.81 -2.65
C PHE A 232 -15.45 -1.45 -3.13
N PRO A 233 -14.61 -0.40 -3.07
CA PRO A 233 -14.89 0.86 -3.74
C PRO A 233 -14.47 0.79 -5.21
N PHE A 234 -15.34 1.23 -6.12
CA PHE A 234 -15.10 1.39 -7.55
C PHE A 234 -15.17 2.88 -7.88
N PHE A 235 -14.01 3.47 -8.05
CA PHE A 235 -13.86 4.87 -8.43
C PHE A 235 -13.69 4.97 -9.95
N PRO A 236 -14.15 6.07 -10.60
CA PRO A 236 -14.16 6.17 -12.05
C PRO A 236 -12.79 6.52 -12.66
N LEU A 237 -11.76 5.75 -12.30
CA LEU A 237 -10.46 5.71 -12.95
C LEU A 237 -10.44 4.49 -13.88
N ILE A 238 -10.93 4.67 -15.11
CA ILE A 238 -11.39 3.60 -15.99
C ILE A 238 -10.35 3.24 -17.05
N THR A 239 -10.27 1.96 -17.39
CA THR A 239 -9.46 1.44 -18.50
C THR A 239 -10.28 1.46 -19.79
N ASP A 240 -9.82 2.22 -20.78
CA ASP A 240 -10.32 2.19 -22.14
C ASP A 240 -9.28 1.53 -23.06
N MET A 241 -9.56 0.31 -23.50
CA MET A 241 -8.61 -0.49 -24.26
C MET A 241 -8.30 0.10 -25.65
N ASP A 242 -9.15 0.94 -26.21
CA ASP A 242 -8.85 1.61 -27.48
C ASP A 242 -7.81 2.72 -27.27
N VAL A 243 -7.89 3.46 -26.17
CA VAL A 243 -6.86 4.42 -25.73
C VAL A 243 -5.54 3.71 -25.44
N VAL A 244 -5.58 2.59 -24.71
CA VAL A 244 -4.38 1.79 -24.37
C VAL A 244 -3.70 1.26 -25.64
N LYS A 245 -4.45 0.68 -26.58
CA LYS A 245 -3.92 0.17 -27.85
C LYS A 245 -3.33 1.26 -28.74
N ALA A 246 -3.86 2.47 -28.65
CA ALA A 246 -3.32 3.65 -29.33
C ALA A 246 -2.04 4.22 -28.65
N GLY A 247 -1.54 3.60 -27.57
CA GLY A 247 -0.34 4.02 -26.84
C GLY A 247 -0.59 5.03 -25.74
N GLY A 248 -1.85 5.28 -25.37
CA GLY A 248 -2.24 6.17 -24.27
C GLY A 248 -2.07 5.56 -22.88
N ASN A 249 -2.53 6.30 -21.87
CA ASN A 249 -2.49 5.83 -20.47
C ASN A 249 -3.41 4.62 -20.27
N TYR A 250 -3.05 3.75 -19.32
CA TYR A 250 -3.85 2.58 -18.99
C TYR A 250 -5.17 2.95 -18.31
N PHE A 251 -5.15 3.95 -17.43
CA PHE A 251 -6.34 4.49 -16.79
C PHE A 251 -6.62 5.92 -17.27
N GLN A 252 -7.91 6.29 -17.29
CA GLN A 252 -8.41 7.63 -17.54
C GLN A 252 -9.43 8.02 -16.48
N TRP A 253 -9.35 9.23 -15.99
CA TRP A 253 -10.34 9.78 -15.08
C TRP A 253 -11.63 10.12 -15.82
N ARG A 254 -12.78 9.61 -15.33
CA ARG A 254 -14.10 9.79 -15.93
C ARG A 254 -15.05 10.46 -14.92
N PRO A 255 -15.01 11.80 -14.75
CA PRO A 255 -15.83 12.50 -13.75
C PRO A 255 -17.34 12.43 -14.02
N GLU A 256 -17.77 11.99 -15.21
CA GLU A 256 -19.17 11.78 -15.59
C GLU A 256 -19.75 10.46 -15.04
N GLU A 257 -18.92 9.55 -14.57
CA GLU A 257 -19.34 8.26 -14.02
C GLU A 257 -19.51 8.34 -12.49
N GLU A 258 -20.45 7.57 -11.94
CA GLU A 258 -20.71 7.51 -10.50
C GLU A 258 -19.64 6.64 -9.79
N THR A 259 -19.32 6.98 -8.53
CA THR A 259 -18.63 6.06 -7.62
C THR A 259 -19.58 4.97 -7.17
N HIS A 260 -19.11 3.73 -7.11
CA HIS A 260 -19.87 2.60 -6.58
C HIS A 260 -19.11 1.94 -5.41
N ILE A 261 -19.85 1.40 -4.44
CA ILE A 261 -19.31 0.53 -3.39
C ILE A 261 -20.11 -0.77 -3.39
N ALA A 262 -19.39 -1.90 -3.49
CA ALA A 262 -19.98 -3.22 -3.29
C ALA A 262 -19.63 -3.74 -1.89
N LEU A 263 -20.63 -4.24 -1.18
CA LEU A 263 -20.47 -5.04 0.02
C LEU A 263 -20.65 -6.50 -0.36
N VAL A 264 -19.57 -7.27 -0.39
CA VAL A 264 -19.54 -8.68 -0.73
C VAL A 264 -19.51 -9.50 0.57
N PRO A 265 -20.40 -10.49 0.77
CA PRO A 265 -20.34 -11.33 1.98
C PRO A 265 -18.98 -12.01 2.14
N ARG A 266 -18.33 -11.86 3.30
CA ARG A 266 -16.97 -12.41 3.56
C ARG A 266 -16.92 -13.93 3.39
N TYR A 267 -17.96 -14.64 3.86
CA TYR A 267 -18.04 -16.09 3.85
C TYR A 267 -19.17 -16.61 2.93
N GLY A 268 -19.70 -15.75 2.05
CA GLY A 268 -20.80 -16.06 1.16
C GLY A 268 -20.38 -16.18 -0.32
N ASP A 269 -21.31 -15.87 -1.17
CA ASP A 269 -21.15 -15.85 -2.62
C ASP A 269 -21.63 -14.50 -3.23
N ALA A 270 -21.54 -14.38 -4.55
CA ALA A 270 -21.90 -13.16 -5.26
C ALA A 270 -23.41 -12.81 -5.20
N SER A 271 -24.28 -13.75 -4.84
CA SER A 271 -25.73 -13.48 -4.78
C SER A 271 -26.13 -12.56 -3.62
N GLY A 272 -25.28 -12.46 -2.60
CA GLY A 272 -25.47 -11.60 -1.44
C GLY A 272 -24.91 -10.18 -1.58
N ILE A 273 -24.34 -9.80 -2.72
CA ILE A 273 -23.72 -8.50 -2.91
C ILE A 273 -24.75 -7.37 -2.80
N LYS A 274 -24.41 -6.34 -1.99
CA LYS A 274 -25.17 -5.10 -1.89
C LYS A 274 -24.40 -3.95 -2.55
N TRP A 275 -25.10 -3.12 -3.32
CA TRP A 275 -24.49 -2.03 -4.10
C TRP A 275 -24.94 -0.68 -3.58
N PHE A 276 -23.98 0.25 -3.50
CA PHE A 276 -24.17 1.64 -3.12
C PHE A 276 -23.49 2.54 -4.16
N LYS A 277 -23.97 3.79 -4.28
CA LYS A 277 -23.44 4.74 -5.25
C LYS A 277 -23.43 6.18 -4.75
N GLY A 278 -22.58 6.97 -5.36
CA GLY A 278 -22.43 8.38 -5.06
C GLY A 278 -21.76 9.15 -6.21
N PRO A 279 -21.56 10.46 -6.05
CA PRO A 279 -20.87 11.27 -7.05
C PRO A 279 -19.46 10.77 -7.34
N ALA A 280 -18.93 11.11 -8.53
CA ALA A 280 -17.54 10.83 -8.90
C ALA A 280 -16.56 11.34 -7.83
N ALA A 281 -15.73 10.45 -7.36
CA ALA A 281 -14.71 10.72 -6.34
C ALA A 281 -13.61 9.67 -6.46
N SER A 282 -12.56 9.79 -5.63
CA SER A 282 -11.55 8.75 -5.53
C SER A 282 -10.97 8.64 -4.13
N ALA A 283 -10.23 7.57 -3.90
CA ALA A 283 -9.37 7.39 -2.73
C ALA A 283 -8.14 6.59 -3.12
N GLY A 284 -7.00 6.92 -2.51
CA GLY A 284 -5.81 6.09 -2.61
C GLY A 284 -5.93 4.88 -1.69
N HIS A 285 -6.09 5.10 -0.40
CA HIS A 285 -6.00 4.05 0.61
C HIS A 285 -7.17 4.09 1.61
N MET A 286 -7.56 2.88 2.06
CA MET A 286 -8.58 2.68 3.08
C MET A 286 -7.92 2.56 4.45
N MET A 287 -8.45 3.28 5.45
CA MET A 287 -7.96 3.16 6.83
C MET A 287 -8.51 1.89 7.48
N ASN A 288 -9.82 1.76 7.51
CA ASN A 288 -10.50 0.58 8.06
C ASN A 288 -11.99 0.59 7.65
N ALA A 289 -12.67 -0.52 7.87
CA ALA A 289 -14.12 -0.57 7.84
C ALA A 289 -14.67 -1.21 9.11
N VAL A 290 -15.87 -0.80 9.51
CA VAL A 290 -16.56 -1.34 10.68
C VAL A 290 -18.05 -1.45 10.40
N ARG A 291 -18.68 -2.49 10.91
CA ARG A 291 -20.14 -2.62 10.94
C ARG A 291 -20.70 -2.17 12.28
N GLU A 292 -21.71 -1.30 12.25
CA GLU A 292 -22.47 -0.86 13.41
C GLU A 292 -23.98 -1.04 13.13
N GLY A 293 -24.56 -2.11 13.64
CA GLY A 293 -25.95 -2.46 13.37
C GLY A 293 -26.21 -2.68 11.89
N ASP A 294 -27.10 -1.88 11.29
CA ASP A 294 -27.44 -1.93 9.85
C ASP A 294 -26.57 -0.99 9.00
N LYS A 295 -25.49 -0.45 9.54
CA LYS A 295 -24.58 0.43 8.81
C LYS A 295 -23.19 -0.17 8.69
N VAL A 296 -22.59 -0.04 7.50
CA VAL A 296 -21.18 -0.30 7.27
C VAL A 296 -20.48 1.02 7.03
N HIS A 297 -19.50 1.31 7.84
CA HIS A 297 -18.66 2.50 7.76
C HIS A 297 -17.32 2.15 7.12
N LEU A 298 -16.88 2.97 6.16
CA LEU A 298 -15.56 2.89 5.54
C LEU A 298 -14.85 4.21 5.82
N ASP A 299 -13.76 4.16 6.59
CA ASP A 299 -12.88 5.30 6.83
C ASP A 299 -11.74 5.33 5.82
N VAL A 300 -11.55 6.46 5.16
CA VAL A 300 -10.74 6.55 3.95
C VAL A 300 -10.10 7.92 3.79
N CYS A 301 -8.91 8.00 3.19
CA CYS A 301 -8.35 9.25 2.68
C CYS A 301 -9.03 9.60 1.35
N PHE A 302 -10.04 10.44 1.42
CA PHE A 302 -11.00 10.70 0.34
C PHE A 302 -10.67 11.96 -0.45
N TYR A 303 -10.66 11.84 -1.78
CA TYR A 303 -10.48 12.93 -2.73
C TYR A 303 -11.80 13.27 -3.41
N GLU A 304 -12.23 14.53 -3.37
CA GLU A 304 -13.38 15.00 -4.15
C GLU A 304 -13.02 15.21 -5.64
N GLY A 305 -12.27 14.27 -6.21
CA GLY A 305 -11.73 14.32 -7.56
C GLY A 305 -10.77 13.16 -7.81
N ASN A 306 -9.84 13.35 -8.73
CA ASN A 306 -8.85 12.33 -9.11
C ASN A 306 -7.65 12.29 -8.15
N CYS A 307 -7.44 11.15 -7.47
CA CYS A 307 -6.26 10.94 -6.61
C CYS A 307 -4.96 10.67 -7.40
N PHE A 308 -5.06 10.32 -8.68
CA PHE A 308 -3.94 10.03 -9.56
C PHE A 308 -3.91 10.99 -10.76
N PRO A 309 -3.50 12.26 -10.57
CA PRO A 309 -3.57 13.31 -11.61
C PRO A 309 -2.73 13.00 -12.86
N PHE A 310 -1.80 12.06 -12.78
CA PHE A 310 -1.03 11.55 -13.93
C PHE A 310 -1.86 10.61 -14.84
N PHE A 311 -3.10 10.28 -14.47
CA PHE A 311 -4.10 9.67 -15.33
C PHE A 311 -5.22 10.69 -15.58
N PRO A 312 -5.04 11.63 -16.53
CA PRO A 312 -6.02 12.69 -16.82
C PRO A 312 -7.29 12.13 -17.45
N ALA A 313 -8.27 13.01 -17.66
CA ALA A 313 -9.44 12.73 -18.47
C ALA A 313 -9.06 12.45 -19.94
N PRO A 314 -9.91 11.79 -20.73
CA PRO A 314 -9.61 11.38 -22.12
C PRO A 314 -9.29 12.53 -23.07
N ASP A 315 -9.83 13.71 -22.83
CA ASP A 315 -9.53 14.93 -23.58
C ASP A 315 -8.18 15.55 -23.26
N GLY A 316 -7.44 14.95 -22.30
CA GLY A 316 -6.15 15.42 -21.84
C GLY A 316 -6.23 16.68 -20.96
N ALA A 317 -7.42 17.07 -20.51
CA ALA A 317 -7.58 18.20 -19.60
C ALA A 317 -6.79 17.95 -18.30
N GLU A 318 -6.06 18.95 -17.85
CA GLU A 318 -5.36 18.89 -16.56
C GLU A 318 -6.39 18.67 -15.45
N THR A 319 -6.14 17.65 -14.63
CA THR A 319 -6.95 17.41 -13.45
C THR A 319 -6.39 18.24 -12.30
N PRO A 320 -7.16 19.19 -11.75
CA PRO A 320 -6.72 19.95 -10.60
C PRO A 320 -6.34 19.01 -9.43
N PHE A 321 -5.27 19.36 -8.73
CA PHE A 321 -4.95 18.65 -7.48
C PHE A 321 -6.06 18.94 -6.44
N VAL A 322 -6.62 17.87 -5.90
CA VAL A 322 -7.61 17.90 -4.81
C VAL A 322 -6.97 17.25 -3.60
N PRO A 323 -6.85 17.94 -2.46
CA PRO A 323 -6.26 17.35 -1.26
C PRO A 323 -7.18 16.26 -0.68
N PRO A 324 -6.62 15.13 -0.21
CA PRO A 324 -7.38 14.11 0.50
C PRO A 324 -7.65 14.49 1.95
N PHE A 325 -8.80 14.05 2.46
CA PHE A 325 -9.17 14.23 3.87
C PHE A 325 -9.71 12.93 4.45
N LEU A 326 -9.41 12.68 5.73
CA LEU A 326 -10.01 11.55 6.43
C LEU A 326 -11.53 11.74 6.47
N THR A 327 -12.23 10.78 5.85
CA THR A 327 -13.67 10.84 5.63
C THR A 327 -14.28 9.48 5.89
N ARG A 328 -15.42 9.46 6.59
CA ARG A 328 -16.25 8.28 6.78
C ARG A 328 -17.30 8.22 5.68
N LEU A 329 -17.30 7.14 4.91
CA LEU A 329 -18.35 6.77 3.98
C LEU A 329 -19.26 5.76 4.68
N THR A 330 -20.57 5.97 4.62
CA THR A 330 -21.54 5.09 5.29
C THR A 330 -22.51 4.49 4.28
N MET A 331 -22.65 3.18 4.33
CA MET A 331 -23.60 2.37 3.56
C MET A 331 -24.66 1.83 4.55
N ASP A 332 -25.90 2.30 4.40
CA ASP A 332 -27.04 1.84 5.20
C ASP A 332 -27.69 0.62 4.51
N LEU A 333 -27.59 -0.56 5.15
CA LEU A 333 -28.10 -1.82 4.62
C LEU A 333 -29.63 -1.87 4.50
N THR A 334 -30.32 -0.94 5.14
CA THR A 334 -31.79 -0.79 5.09
C THR A 334 -32.25 0.26 4.09
N SER A 335 -31.32 1.04 3.52
CA SER A 335 -31.61 2.07 2.53
C SER A 335 -32.15 1.46 1.24
N ASN A 336 -33.19 2.10 0.68
CA ASN A 336 -33.77 1.68 -0.60
C ASN A 336 -33.15 2.39 -1.81
N ASP A 337 -32.43 3.50 -1.61
CA ASP A 337 -31.81 4.28 -2.67
C ASP A 337 -30.34 3.93 -2.92
N GLY A 338 -29.72 3.18 -1.98
CA GLY A 338 -28.33 2.77 -2.06
C GLY A 338 -27.34 3.94 -2.07
N ALA A 339 -27.70 5.07 -1.47
CA ALA A 339 -26.82 6.25 -1.42
C ALA A 339 -25.67 6.04 -0.45
N ILE A 340 -24.49 6.55 -0.83
CA ILE A 340 -23.32 6.64 0.06
C ILE A 340 -23.41 7.95 0.83
N GLU A 341 -23.56 7.88 2.15
CA GLU A 341 -23.43 9.05 3.02
C GLU A 341 -21.95 9.38 3.24
N LYS A 342 -21.61 10.68 3.28
CA LYS A 342 -20.24 11.15 3.47
C LYS A 342 -20.12 12.08 4.65
N ASN A 343 -19.17 11.82 5.56
CA ASN A 343 -18.85 12.65 6.70
C ASN A 343 -17.33 12.86 6.81
N ARG A 344 -16.85 14.09 6.58
CA ARG A 344 -15.46 14.46 6.80
C ARG A 344 -15.17 14.47 8.30
N LEU A 345 -14.14 13.72 8.72
CA LEU A 345 -13.75 13.58 10.13
C LEU A 345 -12.61 14.53 10.52
N LEU A 346 -11.76 14.91 9.56
CA LEU A 346 -10.58 15.72 9.82
C LEU A 346 -10.39 16.76 8.70
N ASP A 347 -10.23 18.04 9.08
CA ASP A 347 -10.01 19.18 8.17
C ASP A 347 -8.51 19.42 7.85
N VAL A 348 -7.69 18.39 7.93
CA VAL A 348 -6.26 18.43 7.58
C VAL A 348 -6.01 17.38 6.53
N SER A 349 -5.31 17.76 5.46
CA SER A 349 -4.96 16.83 4.39
C SER A 349 -4.08 15.70 4.90
N CYS A 350 -4.43 14.46 4.57
CA CYS A 350 -3.75 13.26 5.05
C CYS A 350 -3.83 12.12 4.05
N GLU A 351 -2.85 11.21 4.10
CA GLU A 351 -2.78 10.01 3.27
C GLU A 351 -1.97 8.91 3.97
N MET A 352 -1.86 7.74 3.30
CA MET A 352 -1.20 6.54 3.84
C MET A 352 -1.76 6.15 5.22
N PRO A 353 -3.07 5.91 5.30
CA PRO A 353 -3.72 5.59 6.57
C PRO A 353 -3.37 4.20 7.04
N ARG A 354 -3.16 4.06 8.35
CA ARG A 354 -2.93 2.77 9.04
C ARG A 354 -3.73 2.73 10.32
N THR A 355 -3.95 1.53 10.82
CA THR A 355 -4.51 1.27 12.15
C THR A 355 -3.58 0.37 12.94
N ASP A 356 -3.93 0.04 14.16
CA ASP A 356 -3.46 -1.17 14.81
C ASP A 356 -4.04 -2.35 14.05
N ASP A 357 -3.20 -3.13 13.38
CA ASP A 357 -3.63 -4.20 12.47
C ASP A 357 -4.52 -5.25 13.18
N ARG A 358 -4.44 -5.39 14.50
CA ARG A 358 -5.31 -6.26 15.31
C ARG A 358 -6.79 -5.87 15.25
N TYR A 359 -7.06 -4.59 14.97
CA TYR A 359 -8.41 -4.01 14.86
C TYR A 359 -8.90 -3.87 13.42
N GLN A 360 -8.22 -4.50 12.48
CA GLN A 360 -8.66 -4.47 11.09
C GLN A 360 -10.02 -5.17 10.93
N GLY A 361 -10.99 -4.45 10.36
CA GLY A 361 -12.36 -4.94 10.19
C GLY A 361 -13.21 -4.95 11.47
N ARG A 362 -12.73 -4.35 12.53
CA ARG A 362 -13.35 -4.32 13.86
C ARG A 362 -13.54 -2.89 14.36
N PRO A 363 -14.39 -2.64 15.38
CA PRO A 363 -14.43 -1.35 16.06
C PRO A 363 -13.03 -0.95 16.53
N TYR A 364 -12.65 0.29 16.28
CA TYR A 364 -11.32 0.82 16.56
C TYR A 364 -11.42 2.29 16.94
N ARG A 365 -10.38 2.80 17.61
CA ARG A 365 -10.30 4.17 18.12
C ARG A 365 -9.18 4.98 17.45
N HIS A 366 -8.06 4.36 17.08
CA HIS A 366 -6.88 5.07 16.63
C HIS A 366 -6.55 4.82 15.16
N GLY A 367 -6.50 5.91 14.38
CA GLY A 367 -5.97 5.90 13.01
C GLY A 367 -4.64 6.64 12.93
N PHE A 368 -3.69 6.09 12.18
CA PHE A 368 -2.37 6.69 11.95
C PHE A 368 -2.26 7.07 10.48
N MET A 369 -1.56 8.17 10.16
CA MET A 369 -1.48 8.66 8.78
C MET A 369 -0.33 9.63 8.57
N ILE A 370 0.01 9.89 7.31
CA ILE A 370 0.81 11.04 6.93
C ILE A 370 -0.09 12.27 6.89
N VAL A 371 0.35 13.35 7.50
CA VAL A 371 -0.36 14.65 7.56
C VAL A 371 0.42 15.71 6.80
N TYR A 372 -0.27 16.42 5.90
CA TYR A 372 0.29 17.48 5.07
C TYR A 372 -0.18 18.86 5.57
N ARG A 373 0.56 19.46 6.49
CA ARG A 373 0.24 20.79 7.04
C ARG A 373 1.12 21.90 6.53
N SER A 374 2.31 21.55 6.06
CA SER A 374 3.35 22.53 5.78
C SER A 374 3.35 22.98 4.32
N LYS A 375 3.67 24.27 4.12
CA LYS A 375 3.87 24.86 2.79
C LYS A 375 5.29 24.65 2.24
N ASP A 376 6.22 24.19 3.07
CA ASP A 376 7.63 23.93 2.70
C ASP A 376 7.87 22.52 2.18
N GLY A 377 6.81 21.71 2.00
CA GLY A 377 6.89 20.33 1.53
C GLY A 377 7.17 19.32 2.63
N SER A 378 7.30 19.72 3.89
CA SER A 378 7.45 18.78 5.01
C SER A 378 6.13 18.04 5.29
N SER A 379 6.23 16.83 5.84
CA SER A 379 5.09 16.06 6.30
C SER A 379 5.28 15.56 7.73
N SER A 380 4.20 15.19 8.39
CA SER A 380 4.18 14.73 9.78
C SER A 380 3.48 13.38 9.89
N THR A 381 3.86 12.57 10.88
CA THR A 381 3.05 11.42 11.29
C THR A 381 1.95 11.90 12.21
N GLY A 382 0.71 11.50 11.96
CA GLY A 382 -0.45 11.84 12.77
C GLY A 382 -1.12 10.62 13.38
N ARG A 383 -1.67 10.79 14.59
CA ARG A 383 -2.62 9.87 15.22
C ARG A 383 -3.94 10.60 15.42
N PHE A 384 -4.99 10.10 14.80
CA PHE A 384 -6.36 10.56 14.99
C PHE A 384 -7.09 9.67 16.00
N ASP A 385 -7.70 10.26 17.00
CA ASP A 385 -8.54 9.58 17.99
C ASP A 385 -10.00 9.75 17.60
N PHE A 386 -10.65 8.68 17.19
CA PHE A 386 -12.04 8.69 16.71
C PHE A 386 -13.06 8.98 17.80
N GLU A 387 -12.74 8.73 19.09
CA GLU A 387 -13.62 9.00 20.21
C GLU A 387 -13.64 10.50 20.58
N THR A 388 -12.47 11.14 20.57
CA THR A 388 -12.32 12.56 20.96
C THR A 388 -12.27 13.52 19.78
N GLY A 389 -12.08 13.03 18.56
CA GLY A 389 -11.88 13.85 17.35
C GLY A 389 -10.55 14.63 17.35
N THR A 390 -9.58 14.24 18.18
CA THR A 390 -8.31 14.94 18.31
C THR A 390 -7.23 14.34 17.41
N LEU A 391 -6.34 15.22 16.91
CA LEU A 391 -5.16 14.84 16.13
C LEU A 391 -3.88 15.21 16.88
N ASP A 392 -3.10 14.19 17.25
CA ASP A 392 -1.72 14.32 17.74
C ASP A 392 -0.73 14.12 16.61
N THR A 393 0.43 14.82 16.60
CA THR A 393 1.38 14.77 15.49
C THR A 393 2.83 14.82 15.92
N TYR A 394 3.67 14.08 15.18
CA TYR A 394 5.12 14.21 15.19
C TYR A 394 5.61 14.82 13.86
N SER A 395 6.42 15.89 13.93
CA SER A 395 7.10 16.49 12.78
C SER A 395 8.60 16.20 12.85
N PRO A 396 9.21 15.67 11.77
CA PRO A 396 10.65 15.39 11.73
C PRO A 396 11.53 16.64 11.64
N GLY A 397 10.94 17.78 11.27
CA GLY A 397 11.63 19.04 11.08
C GLY A 397 11.30 19.72 9.74
N PRO A 398 11.71 20.98 9.55
CA PRO A 398 11.44 21.72 8.31
C PRO A 398 12.10 21.06 7.09
N GLY A 399 11.35 20.89 6.02
CA GLY A 399 11.81 20.29 4.76
C GLY A 399 11.98 18.76 4.80
N ASP A 400 11.89 18.12 5.96
CA ASP A 400 11.95 16.66 6.10
C ASP A 400 10.57 16.03 5.91
N THR A 401 10.55 14.77 5.46
CA THR A 401 9.29 14.07 5.20
C THR A 401 9.26 12.72 5.87
N VAL A 402 8.07 12.33 6.35
CA VAL A 402 7.79 10.99 6.85
C VAL A 402 7.23 10.12 5.73
N GLN A 403 7.40 8.80 5.86
CA GLN A 403 6.73 7.82 5.03
C GLN A 403 5.61 7.14 5.85
N GLU A 404 4.86 6.23 5.23
CA GLU A 404 3.85 5.44 5.93
C GLU A 404 4.44 4.83 7.21
N CYS A 405 3.77 5.01 8.33
CA CYS A 405 4.16 4.41 9.61
C CYS A 405 3.62 2.98 9.74
N GLN A 406 4.27 2.18 10.57
CA GLN A 406 3.77 0.87 10.97
C GLN A 406 3.58 0.85 12.49
N PHE A 407 2.37 0.52 12.94
CA PHE A 407 2.10 0.29 14.36
C PHE A 407 2.64 -1.08 14.79
N VAL A 408 3.23 -1.12 15.99
CA VAL A 408 3.69 -2.34 16.65
C VAL A 408 3.16 -2.32 18.08
N PRO A 409 2.33 -3.30 18.50
CA PRO A 409 1.82 -3.33 19.87
C PRO A 409 2.97 -3.55 20.88
N ARG A 410 2.84 -3.00 22.09
CA ARG A 410 3.85 -3.13 23.14
C ARG A 410 4.00 -4.57 23.61
N THR A 411 2.89 -5.28 23.69
CA THR A 411 2.80 -6.73 23.90
C THR A 411 1.66 -7.27 23.03
N PRO A 412 1.58 -8.58 22.76
CA PRO A 412 0.52 -9.16 21.95
C PRO A 412 -0.90 -8.83 22.44
N ASP A 413 -1.07 -8.65 23.75
CA ASP A 413 -2.32 -8.37 24.46
C ASP A 413 -2.49 -6.91 24.91
N SER A 414 -1.59 -5.99 24.52
CA SER A 414 -1.71 -4.57 24.85
C SER A 414 -3.04 -3.98 24.37
N PRO A 415 -3.63 -2.99 25.09
CA PRO A 415 -4.76 -2.24 24.58
C PRO A 415 -4.48 -1.61 23.21
N GLU A 416 -5.54 -1.28 22.47
CA GLU A 416 -5.43 -0.58 21.19
C GLU A 416 -4.60 0.71 21.32
N GLY A 417 -3.68 0.92 20.39
CA GLY A 417 -2.81 2.09 20.34
C GLY A 417 -1.70 2.11 21.39
N ASP A 418 -1.64 1.13 22.32
CA ASP A 418 -0.49 1.00 23.22
C ASP A 418 0.65 0.23 22.52
N GLY A 419 1.62 1.00 22.04
CA GLY A 419 2.72 0.45 21.25
C GLY A 419 3.62 1.53 20.68
N TRP A 420 4.28 1.18 19.61
CA TRP A 420 5.20 2.06 18.89
C TRP A 420 4.76 2.29 17.44
N LEU A 421 5.11 3.45 16.91
CA LEU A 421 5.10 3.68 15.46
C LEU A 421 6.53 3.62 14.94
N LEU A 422 6.76 2.77 13.96
CA LEU A 422 7.99 2.71 13.18
C LEU A 422 7.81 3.59 11.95
N VAL A 423 8.60 4.67 11.85
CA VAL A 423 8.43 5.72 10.84
C VAL A 423 9.73 5.93 10.07
N PRO A 424 9.83 5.53 8.80
CA PRO A 424 10.94 5.96 7.96
C PRO A 424 10.84 7.46 7.67
N VAL A 425 11.96 8.15 7.83
CA VAL A 425 12.07 9.61 7.68
C VAL A 425 13.13 9.95 6.63
N ALA A 426 12.76 10.83 5.70
CA ALA A 426 13.69 11.42 4.76
C ALA A 426 14.27 12.71 5.34
N ARG A 427 15.56 12.72 5.66
CA ARG A 427 16.34 13.91 6.04
C ARG A 427 16.84 14.58 4.76
N VAL A 428 15.94 15.35 4.13
CA VAL A 428 16.14 15.81 2.74
C VAL A 428 17.39 16.67 2.61
N SER A 429 17.61 17.62 3.54
CA SER A 429 18.77 18.51 3.53
C SER A 429 20.10 17.80 3.76
N GLU A 430 20.07 16.66 4.47
CA GLU A 430 21.26 15.85 4.78
C GLU A 430 21.51 14.73 3.77
N GLY A 431 20.55 14.47 2.86
CA GLY A 431 20.64 13.40 1.87
C GLY A 431 20.64 11.97 2.47
N ARG A 432 20.13 11.80 3.69
CA ARG A 432 20.09 10.51 4.41
C ARG A 432 18.68 10.15 4.87
N SER A 433 18.50 8.92 5.28
CA SER A 433 17.25 8.43 5.89
C SER A 433 17.48 8.04 7.34
N ASP A 434 16.42 8.14 8.14
CA ASP A 434 16.35 7.61 9.49
C ASP A 434 15.16 6.64 9.60
N LEU A 435 15.23 5.71 10.56
CA LEU A 435 14.06 5.03 11.09
C LEU A 435 13.79 5.60 12.48
N VAL A 436 12.64 6.24 12.65
CA VAL A 436 12.21 6.84 13.91
C VAL A 436 11.22 5.93 14.60
N ILE A 437 11.40 5.72 15.89
CA ILE A 437 10.52 4.96 16.77
C ILE A 437 9.80 5.97 17.67
N LEU A 438 8.47 6.03 17.59
CA LEU A 438 7.63 6.92 18.40
C LEU A 438 6.79 6.09 19.38
N ASP A 439 6.48 6.66 20.54
CA ASP A 439 5.38 6.15 21.38
C ASP A 439 4.04 6.52 20.70
N ALA A 440 3.28 5.50 20.31
CA ALA A 440 2.03 5.72 19.59
C ALA A 440 0.96 6.47 20.42
N GLN A 441 1.08 6.51 21.75
CA GLN A 441 0.17 7.23 22.63
C GLN A 441 0.54 8.72 22.81
N ASN A 442 1.78 9.13 22.44
CA ASN A 442 2.27 10.50 22.66
C ASN A 442 3.27 10.93 21.57
N LEU A 443 2.78 11.21 20.36
CA LEU A 443 3.62 11.59 19.24
C LEU A 443 4.32 12.93 19.48
N ALA A 444 3.68 13.86 20.20
CA ALA A 444 4.22 15.17 20.51
C ALA A 444 5.47 15.12 21.41
N ALA A 445 5.71 14.03 22.15
CA ALA A 445 6.92 13.85 22.94
C ALA A 445 8.18 13.65 22.06
N GLY A 446 7.99 13.32 20.77
CA GLY A 446 9.08 13.05 19.85
C GLY A 446 9.62 11.61 19.95
N PRO A 447 10.80 11.34 19.35
CA PRO A 447 11.32 9.98 19.23
C PRO A 447 11.69 9.33 20.56
N VAL A 448 11.25 8.08 20.76
CA VAL A 448 11.80 7.14 21.73
C VAL A 448 13.21 6.75 21.30
N ALA A 449 13.39 6.48 20.01
CA ALA A 449 14.69 6.27 19.40
C ALA A 449 14.73 6.79 17.97
N THR A 450 15.91 7.21 17.52
CA THR A 450 16.21 7.53 16.13
C THR A 450 17.40 6.71 15.67
N VAL A 451 17.15 5.88 14.67
CA VAL A 451 18.14 5.00 14.05
C VAL A 451 18.56 5.60 12.71
N LYS A 452 19.83 5.90 12.55
CA LYS A 452 20.40 6.51 11.36
C LYS A 452 20.72 5.43 10.32
N LEU A 453 20.28 5.64 9.08
CA LEU A 453 20.70 4.84 7.95
C LEU A 453 21.90 5.51 7.27
N PRO A 454 23.00 4.76 7.03
CA PRO A 454 24.16 5.30 6.30
C PRO A 454 23.92 5.40 4.80
N VAL A 455 22.74 5.04 4.33
CA VAL A 455 22.27 5.13 2.95
C VAL A 455 20.97 5.92 2.88
N ARG A 456 20.74 6.61 1.78
CA ARG A 456 19.44 7.18 1.48
C ARG A 456 18.49 6.05 1.09
N VAL A 457 17.33 6.00 1.69
CA VAL A 457 16.24 5.12 1.26
C VAL A 457 15.23 5.98 0.50
N ARG A 458 15.02 5.66 -0.77
CA ARG A 458 13.99 6.30 -1.59
C ARG A 458 12.62 6.05 -0.95
N SER A 459 11.65 6.92 -1.20
CA SER A 459 10.30 6.72 -0.66
C SER A 459 9.77 5.35 -1.02
N THR A 460 9.50 4.56 0.02
CA THR A 460 8.79 3.28 -0.11
C THR A 460 7.28 3.53 -0.08
N PHE A 461 6.50 2.55 -0.55
CA PHE A 461 5.04 2.65 -0.49
C PHE A 461 4.56 2.05 0.82
N HIS A 462 4.39 0.73 0.87
CA HIS A 462 3.80 0.06 2.02
C HIS A 462 4.74 -0.94 2.66
N GLY A 463 4.38 -1.34 3.87
CA GLY A 463 5.12 -2.35 4.61
C GLY A 463 4.24 -3.15 5.55
N THR A 464 4.88 -4.11 6.22
CA THR A 464 4.27 -4.91 7.27
C THR A 464 5.27 -5.19 8.38
N TRP A 465 4.79 -5.18 9.61
CA TRP A 465 5.55 -5.70 10.75
C TRP A 465 5.28 -7.19 10.92
N VAL A 466 6.34 -7.95 11.10
CA VAL A 466 6.26 -9.39 11.37
C VAL A 466 7.01 -9.68 12.67
N PRO A 467 6.34 -10.03 13.77
CA PRO A 467 6.98 -10.45 15.00
C PRO A 467 7.97 -11.61 14.78
N ALA A 468 9.05 -11.68 15.54
CA ALA A 468 10.09 -12.72 15.39
C ALA A 468 9.50 -14.14 15.45
N GLU A 469 8.57 -14.37 16.38
CA GLU A 469 7.89 -15.66 16.50
C GLU A 469 6.98 -15.98 15.30
N THR A 470 6.43 -14.97 14.63
CA THR A 470 5.62 -15.14 13.41
C THR A 470 6.47 -15.63 12.25
N ILE A 471 7.71 -15.13 12.10
CA ILE A 471 8.64 -15.59 11.05
C ILE A 471 8.88 -17.10 11.18
N SER A 472 9.01 -17.61 12.40
CA SER A 472 9.28 -19.02 12.68
C SER A 472 8.02 -19.91 12.67
N SER A 473 6.87 -19.39 13.14
CA SER A 473 5.62 -20.14 13.28
C SER A 473 4.70 -20.05 12.06
N GLY A 474 4.85 -19.01 11.25
CA GLY A 474 3.93 -18.66 10.17
C GLY A 474 2.62 -18.00 10.64
N LYS A 475 2.47 -17.71 11.95
CA LYS A 475 1.23 -17.22 12.56
C LYS A 475 1.49 -16.01 13.46
N TYR A 476 0.63 -15.01 13.36
CA TYR A 476 0.65 -13.87 14.27
C TYR A 476 0.19 -14.30 15.67
N PRO A 477 0.87 -13.81 16.73
CA PRO A 477 0.63 -14.23 18.12
C PRO A 477 -0.47 -13.43 18.82
N TYR A 478 -1.25 -12.64 18.09
CA TYR A 478 -2.16 -11.68 18.70
C TYR A 478 -3.45 -12.32 19.18
N GLU A 479 -3.91 -11.84 20.32
CA GLU A 479 -5.25 -12.09 20.88
C GLU A 479 -5.90 -10.72 21.13
N LEU A 480 -7.18 -10.59 20.82
CA LEU A 480 -7.93 -9.42 21.25
C LEU A 480 -8.31 -9.61 22.73
N ALA A 481 -8.08 -8.56 23.53
CA ALA A 481 -8.73 -8.50 24.82
C ALA A 481 -10.26 -8.59 24.60
N GLU A 482 -10.95 -9.42 25.36
CA GLU A 482 -12.42 -9.45 25.32
C GLU A 482 -12.93 -8.03 25.57
N ILE A 483 -13.69 -7.46 24.60
CA ILE A 483 -14.27 -6.13 24.65
C ILE A 483 -15.52 -6.18 25.51
#